data_412563c4b5f58a41a8f7542073844771
#
_entry.id   412563c4b5f58a41a8f7542073844771
#
_cell.length_a   1.000
_cell.length_b   1.000
_cell.length_c   1.000
_cell.angle_alpha   90.00
_cell.angle_beta   90.00
_cell.angle_gamma   90.00
#
_symmetry.space_group_name_H-M   'P 1'
#
loop_
_entity.id
_entity.type
_entity.pdbx_description
1 polymer ?
#
loop_
_entity_poly.entity_id
_entity_poly.type
_entity_poly.pdbx_seq_one_letter_code
_entity_poly.pdbx_strand_id
1 'polypeptide(L)'
;KKVFLPIVVIVCVGLFCAFYTFFIAPGVSDNFNANAVKFIKIFFIISVAFFIQRVVHGTLSWYSENIAKLTKTRLDDELIPLFRRASNILIWAIALLVVLPVFGVNISALVTTLGVRSLAVALAAKDTIANIIS
;
A
#
# COMPACT_ATOMS: atom_id res chain seq x y z
N LYS A 1 12.01 -13.95 10.99
CA LYS A 1 11.29 -13.90 12.27
C LYS A 1 10.51 -12.61 12.48
N LYS A 2 11.04 -11.44 12.07
CA LYS A 2 10.35 -10.15 12.22
C LYS A 2 9.16 -9.97 11.25
N VAL A 3 9.08 -10.75 10.19
CA VAL A 3 8.00 -10.68 9.19
C VAL A 3 6.85 -11.62 9.55
N PHE A 4 7.11 -12.64 10.38
CA PHE A 4 6.12 -13.66 10.74
C PHE A 4 4.99 -13.10 11.60
N LEU A 5 5.32 -12.30 12.60
CA LEU A 5 4.34 -11.71 13.52
C LEU A 5 3.31 -10.81 12.81
N PRO A 6 3.71 -9.83 11.97
CA PRO A 6 2.74 -9.04 11.22
C PRO A 6 1.92 -9.86 10.22
N ILE A 7 2.47 -10.90 9.61
CA ILE A 7 1.71 -11.81 8.72
C ILE A 7 0.59 -12.48 9.50
N VAL A 8 0.89 -13.04 10.67
CA VAL A 8 -0.10 -13.69 11.53
C VAL A 8 -1.19 -12.72 11.95
N VAL A 9 -0.80 -11.50 12.36
CA VAL A 9 -1.77 -10.46 12.77
C VAL A 9 -2.71 -10.11 11.62
N ILE A 10 -2.20 -9.95 10.41
CA ILE A 10 -3.02 -9.58 9.23
C ILE A 10 -3.94 -10.71 8.82
N VAL A 11 -3.44 -11.93 8.81
CA VAL A 11 -4.26 -13.11 8.52
C VAL A 11 -5.37 -13.24 9.55
N CYS A 12 -5.06 -13.06 10.84
CA CYS A 12 -6.06 -13.09 11.91
C CYS A 12 -7.10 -11.97 11.76
N VAL A 13 -6.66 -10.75 11.47
CA VAL A 13 -7.56 -9.61 11.24
C VAL A 13 -8.42 -9.82 10.01
N GLY A 14 -7.83 -10.31 8.92
CA GLY A 14 -8.56 -10.63 7.69
C GLY A 14 -9.62 -11.71 7.90
N LEU A 15 -9.27 -12.79 8.60
CA LEU A 15 -10.21 -13.85 8.95
C LEU A 15 -11.30 -13.33 9.89
N PHE A 16 -10.95 -12.50 10.85
CA PHE A 16 -11.91 -11.88 11.77
C PHE A 16 -12.89 -10.96 11.03
N CYS A 17 -12.38 -10.13 10.12
CA CYS A 17 -13.22 -9.26 9.30
C CYS A 17 -14.14 -10.06 8.36
N ALA A 18 -13.62 -11.09 7.71
CA ALA A 18 -14.41 -12.00 6.86
C ALA A 18 -15.49 -12.72 7.67
N PHE A 19 -15.14 -13.21 8.82
CA PHE A 19 -16.08 -13.87 9.73
C PHE A 19 -17.17 -12.89 10.20
N TYR A 20 -16.80 -11.67 10.58
CA TYR A 20 -17.73 -10.63 11.00
C TYR A 20 -18.70 -10.26 9.88
N THR A 21 -18.18 -9.99 8.67
CA THR A 21 -19.03 -9.60 7.54
C THR A 21 -19.95 -10.72 7.07
N PHE A 22 -19.50 -11.98 7.19
CA PHE A 22 -20.29 -13.13 6.75
C PHE A 22 -21.33 -13.58 7.78
N PHE A 23 -20.99 -13.55 9.08
CA PHE A 23 -21.83 -14.13 10.13
C PHE A 23 -22.65 -13.12 10.91
N ILE A 24 -22.15 -11.93 11.16
CA ILE A 24 -22.76 -10.95 12.08
C ILE A 24 -23.53 -9.84 11.35
N ALA A 25 -23.03 -9.41 10.21
CA ALA A 25 -23.64 -8.29 9.45
C ALA A 25 -25.11 -8.50 9.04
N PRO A 26 -25.57 -9.73 8.71
CA PRO A 26 -26.99 -9.91 8.33
C PRO A 26 -27.99 -9.87 9.49
N GLY A 27 -27.56 -9.91 10.74
CA GLY A 27 -28.46 -10.16 11.88
C GLY A 27 -28.64 -9.05 12.92
N VAL A 28 -28.01 -7.88 12.77
CA VAL A 28 -28.01 -6.81 13.78
C VAL A 28 -28.54 -5.49 13.19
N SER A 29 -29.11 -4.61 14.02
CA SER A 29 -29.74 -3.35 13.59
C SER A 29 -28.82 -2.47 12.73
N ASP A 30 -29.37 -1.99 11.63
CA ASP A 30 -28.65 -1.41 10.50
C ASP A 30 -27.71 -0.24 10.84
N ASN A 31 -28.06 0.61 11.80
CA ASN A 31 -27.26 1.81 12.10
C ASN A 31 -25.99 1.53 12.90
N PHE A 32 -26.04 0.61 13.85
CA PHE A 32 -24.88 0.23 14.65
C PHE A 32 -23.87 -0.56 13.81
N ASN A 33 -24.37 -1.44 12.97
CA ASN A 33 -23.53 -2.28 12.11
C ASN A 33 -22.83 -1.48 11.01
N ALA A 34 -23.47 -0.47 10.44
CA ALA A 34 -22.86 0.36 9.39
C ALA A 34 -21.58 1.04 9.90
N ASN A 35 -21.62 1.62 11.09
CA ASN A 35 -20.47 2.28 11.69
C ASN A 35 -19.38 1.27 12.10
N ALA A 36 -19.77 0.16 12.72
CA ALA A 36 -18.83 -0.90 13.10
C ALA A 36 -18.11 -1.49 11.88
N VAL A 37 -18.85 -1.75 10.80
CA VAL A 37 -18.27 -2.25 9.54
C VAL A 37 -17.30 -1.23 8.94
N LYS A 38 -17.61 0.05 8.98
CA LYS A 38 -16.70 1.11 8.52
C LYS A 38 -15.38 1.10 9.30
N PHE A 39 -15.44 1.06 10.62
CA PHE A 39 -14.25 1.01 11.47
C PHE A 39 -13.39 -0.24 11.20
N ILE A 40 -14.04 -1.39 11.05
CA ILE A 40 -13.35 -2.64 10.74
C ILE A 40 -12.67 -2.56 9.37
N LYS A 41 -13.34 -2.03 8.36
CA LYS A 41 -12.76 -1.85 7.02
C LYS A 41 -11.55 -0.92 7.05
N ILE A 42 -11.67 0.22 7.73
CA ILE A 42 -10.56 1.18 7.88
C ILE A 42 -9.38 0.53 8.59
N PHE A 43 -9.63 -0.17 9.68
CA PHE A 43 -8.59 -0.88 10.43
C PHE A 43 -7.90 -1.93 9.57
N PHE A 44 -8.66 -2.68 8.79
CA PHE A 44 -8.13 -3.69 7.87
C PHE A 44 -7.25 -3.05 6.78
N ILE A 45 -7.72 -1.96 6.17
CA ILE A 45 -6.96 -1.25 5.12
C ILE A 45 -5.63 -0.74 5.68
N ILE A 46 -5.65 -0.13 6.87
CA ILE A 46 -4.44 0.37 7.53
C ILE A 46 -3.49 -0.77 7.87
N SER A 47 -4.00 -1.89 8.34
CA SER A 47 -3.20 -3.08 8.67
C SER A 47 -2.52 -3.66 7.43
N VAL A 48 -3.26 -3.76 6.31
CA VAL A 48 -2.71 -4.22 5.03
C VAL A 48 -1.65 -3.25 4.50
N ALA A 49 -1.91 -1.96 4.57
CA ALA A 49 -0.94 -0.94 4.16
C ALA A 49 0.35 -1.04 4.97
N PHE A 50 0.22 -1.19 6.28
CA PHE A 50 1.36 -1.36 7.18
C PHE A 50 2.15 -2.64 6.87
N PHE A 51 1.45 -3.72 6.57
CA PHE A 51 2.08 -4.98 6.17
C PHE A 51 2.86 -4.84 4.86
N ILE A 52 2.24 -4.26 3.83
CA ILE A 52 2.90 -4.03 2.53
C ILE A 52 4.15 -3.19 2.73
N GLN A 53 4.04 -2.12 3.52
CA GLN A 53 5.19 -1.28 3.88
C GLN A 53 6.31 -2.10 4.54
N ARG A 54 5.95 -2.98 5.47
CA ARG A 54 6.90 -3.83 6.17
C ARG A 54 7.60 -4.80 5.22
N VAL A 55 6.85 -5.42 4.32
CA VAL A 55 7.39 -6.33 3.30
C VAL A 55 8.34 -5.59 2.35
N VAL A 56 7.93 -4.43 1.86
CA VAL A 56 8.76 -3.61 0.95
C VAL A 56 10.06 -3.20 1.64
N HIS A 57 9.98 -2.69 2.87
CA HIS A 57 11.17 -2.30 3.63
C HIS A 57 12.09 -3.50 3.93
N GLY A 58 11.50 -4.64 4.28
CA GLY A 58 12.26 -5.86 4.51
C GLY A 58 12.97 -6.37 3.25
N THR A 59 12.27 -6.34 2.12
CA THR A 59 12.83 -6.73 0.82
C THR A 59 13.97 -5.79 0.40
N LEU A 60 13.77 -4.49 0.54
CA LEU A 60 14.79 -3.49 0.22
C LEU A 60 16.02 -3.62 1.13
N SER A 61 15.81 -3.86 2.43
CA SER A 61 16.91 -4.10 3.37
C SER A 61 17.68 -5.36 3.04
N TRP A 62 16.96 -6.45 2.72
CA TRP A 62 17.59 -7.70 2.29
C TRP A 62 18.41 -7.50 1.01
N TYR A 63 17.86 -6.81 0.03
CA TYR A 63 18.54 -6.47 -1.22
C TYR A 63 19.80 -5.65 -0.95
N SER A 64 19.69 -4.63 -0.10
CA SER A 64 20.80 -3.77 0.30
C SER A 64 21.94 -4.56 0.97
N GLU A 65 21.59 -5.51 1.85
CA GLU A 65 22.59 -6.29 2.59
C GLU A 65 23.25 -7.37 1.76
N ASN A 66 22.50 -8.05 0.88
CA ASN A 66 22.99 -9.24 0.18
C ASN A 66 23.49 -8.96 -1.23
N ILE A 67 22.84 -8.07 -1.97
CA ILE A 67 23.12 -7.85 -3.40
C ILE A 67 23.93 -6.56 -3.61
N ALA A 68 23.64 -5.49 -2.90
CA ALA A 68 24.36 -4.22 -3.04
C ALA A 68 25.82 -4.31 -2.60
N LYS A 69 26.17 -5.24 -1.70
CA LYS A 69 27.55 -5.51 -1.32
C LYS A 69 28.36 -6.20 -2.42
N LEU A 70 27.69 -6.93 -3.31
CA LEU A 70 28.33 -7.62 -4.43
C LEU A 70 28.57 -6.69 -5.63
N THR A 71 27.69 -5.71 -5.82
CA THR A 71 27.84 -4.68 -6.84
C THR A 71 28.30 -3.38 -6.17
N LYS A 72 29.55 -3.03 -6.29
CA LYS A 72 30.17 -1.84 -5.68
C LYS A 72 29.79 -0.52 -6.38
N THR A 73 28.56 -0.40 -6.89
CA THR A 73 28.09 0.80 -7.57
C THR A 73 27.40 1.75 -6.59
N ARG A 74 27.80 3.01 -6.60
CA ARG A 74 27.18 4.09 -5.78
C ARG A 74 25.71 4.28 -6.06
N LEU A 75 25.23 3.85 -7.23
CA LEU A 75 23.82 3.98 -7.64
C LEU A 75 22.87 3.23 -6.71
N ASP A 76 23.27 2.05 -6.23
CA ASP A 76 22.44 1.25 -5.34
C ASP A 76 22.25 1.94 -3.98
N ASP A 77 23.29 2.58 -3.46
CA ASP A 77 23.23 3.29 -2.17
C ASP A 77 22.34 4.54 -2.22
N GLU A 78 22.20 5.17 -3.37
CA GLU A 78 21.36 6.35 -3.57
C GLU A 78 19.92 5.97 -3.96
N LEU A 79 19.75 4.91 -4.76
CA LEU A 79 18.46 4.47 -5.26
C LEU A 79 17.60 3.81 -4.18
N ILE A 80 18.19 3.03 -3.29
CA ILE A 80 17.45 2.32 -2.24
C ILE A 80 16.68 3.26 -1.31
N PRO A 81 17.28 4.34 -0.76
CA PRO A 81 16.52 5.31 0.01
C PRO A 81 15.42 6.01 -0.79
N LEU A 82 15.67 6.29 -2.06
CA LEU A 82 14.69 6.89 -2.96
C LEU A 82 13.49 5.97 -3.17
N PHE A 83 13.74 4.70 -3.48
CA PHE A 83 12.69 3.68 -3.62
C PHE A 83 11.89 3.49 -2.33
N ARG A 84 12.58 3.52 -1.20
CA ARG A 84 11.93 3.39 0.12
C ARG A 84 10.97 4.54 0.37
N ARG A 85 11.37 5.77 0.10
CA ARG A 85 10.52 6.97 0.22
C ARG A 85 9.36 6.94 -0.77
N ALA A 86 9.65 6.64 -2.03
CA ALA A 86 8.63 6.57 -3.08
C ALA A 86 7.58 5.49 -2.78
N SER A 87 8.01 4.31 -2.38
CA SER A 87 7.12 3.22 -1.98
C SER A 87 6.27 3.60 -0.78
N ASN A 88 6.86 4.24 0.21
CA ASN A 88 6.14 4.68 1.40
C ASN A 88 5.03 5.68 1.05
N ILE A 89 5.35 6.70 0.26
CA ILE A 89 4.39 7.70 -0.20
C ILE A 89 3.27 7.03 -1.01
N LEU A 90 3.63 6.13 -1.93
CA LEU A 90 2.67 5.44 -2.79
C LEU A 90 1.72 4.54 -1.98
N ILE A 91 2.25 3.76 -1.05
CA ILE A 91 1.45 2.87 -0.19
C ILE A 91 0.42 3.68 0.61
N TRP A 92 0.86 4.77 1.26
CA TRP A 92 -0.04 5.60 2.05
C TRP A 92 -1.02 6.38 1.20
N ALA A 93 -0.63 6.83 0.01
CA ALA A 93 -1.54 7.47 -0.94
C ALA A 93 -2.64 6.51 -1.41
N ILE A 94 -2.28 5.27 -1.75
CA ILE A 94 -3.25 4.24 -2.13
C ILE A 94 -4.15 3.89 -0.94
N ALA A 95 -3.59 3.72 0.24
CA ALA A 95 -4.37 3.45 1.45
C ALA A 95 -5.40 4.56 1.71
N LEU A 96 -5.00 5.81 1.57
CA LEU A 96 -5.91 6.96 1.71
C LEU A 96 -7.03 6.91 0.67
N LEU A 97 -6.69 6.64 -0.60
CA LEU A 97 -7.69 6.52 -1.68
C LEU A 97 -8.69 5.39 -1.43
N VAL A 98 -8.26 4.31 -0.80
CA VAL A 98 -9.14 3.17 -0.48
C VAL A 98 -10.00 3.48 0.76
N VAL A 99 -9.49 4.26 1.70
CA VAL A 99 -10.22 4.65 2.92
C VAL A 99 -11.31 5.68 2.61
N LEU A 100 -11.07 6.63 1.72
CA LEU A 100 -12.01 7.71 1.42
C LEU A 100 -13.42 7.24 1.03
N PRO A 101 -13.61 6.22 0.16
CA PRO A 101 -14.94 5.72 -0.16
C PRO A 101 -15.70 5.13 1.04
N VAL A 102 -14.99 4.62 2.04
CA VAL A 102 -15.60 4.09 3.26
C VAL A 102 -16.37 5.20 4.01
N PHE A 103 -15.89 6.44 3.92
CA PHE A 103 -16.58 7.62 4.46
C PHE A 103 -17.65 8.19 3.54
N GLY A 104 -17.88 7.59 2.38
CA GLY A 104 -18.87 8.07 1.41
C GLY A 104 -18.34 9.15 0.46
N VAL A 105 -17.04 9.40 0.43
CA VAL A 105 -16.42 10.37 -0.48
C VAL A 105 -16.31 9.78 -1.87
N ASN A 106 -16.76 10.53 -2.89
CA ASN A 106 -16.60 10.12 -4.27
C ASN A 106 -15.17 10.40 -4.74
N ILE A 107 -14.40 9.35 -4.94
CA ILE A 107 -12.99 9.47 -5.38
C ILE A 107 -12.81 9.41 -6.89
N SER A 108 -13.91 9.28 -7.65
CA SER A 108 -13.87 9.15 -9.11
C SER A 108 -13.07 10.28 -9.77
N ALA A 109 -13.35 11.52 -9.38
CA ALA A 109 -12.64 12.70 -9.88
C ALA A 109 -11.15 12.69 -9.48
N LEU A 110 -10.85 12.29 -8.24
CA LEU A 110 -9.48 12.19 -7.75
C LEU A 110 -8.67 11.14 -8.51
N VAL A 111 -9.25 9.95 -8.69
CA VAL A 111 -8.60 8.85 -9.44
C VAL A 111 -8.37 9.24 -10.88
N THR A 112 -9.35 9.88 -11.52
CA THR A 112 -9.22 10.37 -12.90
C THR A 112 -8.11 11.40 -13.02
N THR A 113 -8.07 12.38 -12.11
CA THR A 113 -7.03 13.41 -12.10
C THR A 113 -5.64 12.80 -11.87
N LEU A 114 -5.51 11.87 -10.92
CA LEU A 114 -4.27 11.17 -10.66
C LEU A 114 -3.85 10.31 -11.86
N GLY A 115 -4.82 9.66 -12.52
CA GLY A 115 -4.57 8.86 -13.70
C GLY A 115 -4.01 9.70 -14.86
N VAL A 116 -4.60 10.85 -15.13
CA VAL A 116 -4.11 11.77 -16.17
C VAL A 116 -2.72 12.30 -15.84
N ARG A 117 -2.50 12.70 -14.58
CA ARG A 117 -1.18 13.17 -14.14
C ARG A 117 -0.14 12.06 -14.20
N SER A 118 -0.51 10.85 -13.80
CA SER A 118 0.38 9.68 -13.87
C SER A 118 0.77 9.37 -15.31
N LEU A 119 -0.18 9.48 -16.24
CA LEU A 119 0.07 9.28 -17.66
C LEU A 119 1.04 10.35 -18.20
N ALA A 120 0.85 11.60 -17.81
CA ALA A 120 1.76 12.69 -18.21
C ALA A 120 3.19 12.45 -17.69
N VAL A 121 3.31 12.03 -16.42
CA VAL A 121 4.61 11.69 -15.83
C VAL A 121 5.22 10.47 -16.52
N ALA A 122 4.42 9.45 -16.84
CA ALA A 122 4.89 8.26 -17.56
C ALA A 122 5.41 8.60 -18.96
N LEU A 123 4.71 9.47 -19.68
CA LEU A 123 5.15 9.93 -21.01
C LEU A 123 6.45 10.73 -20.91
N ALA A 124 6.56 11.63 -19.94
CA ALA A 124 7.79 12.39 -19.70
C ALA A 124 8.97 11.47 -19.32
N ALA A 125 8.71 10.50 -18.45
CA ALA A 125 9.71 9.49 -18.05
C ALA A 125 10.12 8.60 -19.22
N LYS A 126 9.20 8.27 -20.12
CA LYS A 126 9.48 7.49 -21.33
C LYS A 126 10.57 8.12 -22.18
N ASP A 127 10.47 9.40 -22.44
CA ASP A 127 11.47 10.14 -23.23
C ASP A 127 12.83 10.16 -22.55
N THR A 128 12.85 10.38 -21.23
CA THR A 128 14.06 10.36 -20.42
C THR A 128 14.72 8.97 -20.44
N ILE A 129 13.95 7.92 -20.27
CA ILE A 129 14.43 6.54 -20.30
C ILE A 129 14.95 6.18 -21.69
N ALA A 130 14.24 6.57 -22.75
CA ALA A 130 14.67 6.35 -24.13
C ALA A 130 16.01 7.02 -24.41
N ASN A 131 16.23 8.24 -23.90
CA ASN A 131 17.50 8.95 -24.02
C ASN A 131 18.65 8.28 -23.26
N ILE A 132 18.36 7.69 -22.09
CA ILE A 132 19.36 6.98 -21.29
C ILE A 132 19.75 5.66 -21.96
N ILE A 133 18.79 4.93 -22.53
CA ILE A 133 19.00 3.63 -23.16
C ILE A 133 19.68 3.79 -24.54
N SER A 134 19.38 4.83 -25.28
CA SER A 134 20.01 5.10 -26.57
C SER A 134 21.36 5.80 -26.38
#